data_d5bb4b356a64c0af18985766b704adb9
#
_entry.id   d5bb4b356a64c0af18985766b704adb9
#
_cell.length_a   1.000
_cell.length_b   1.000
_cell.length_c   1.000
_cell.angle_alpha   90.00
_cell.angle_beta   90.00
_cell.angle_gamma   90.00
#
_symmetry.space_group_name_H-M   'P 1'
#
loop_
_entity.id
_entity.type
_entity.pdbx_description
1 polymer ?
#
loop_
_entity_poly.entity_id
_entity_poly.type
_entity_poly.pdbx_seq_one_letter_code
_entity_poly.pdbx_strand_id
1 'polypeptide(L)'
;MKIIRQINFYRRVFKLLNSSWRSLSQLPQTKDLQPYFEKYIALPGRSDETTTLDIGCGTTPRNPFAAQTTYGIDIRENSEKNIKYADLTVEKIPYPDAHFDYITAYDFLEHVPRIIYLPERRFPFIELMNEIHKTLKPNGIFLSHTPIYPFSPAFRDPTHVNINTEETFPMYFDDTTQAGKMYGFNGSFKVLEQVLVAPHLISILQKTT
;
A
#
# COMPACT_ATOMS: atom_id res chain seq x y z
N MET A 1 35.77 16.32 29.07
CA MET A 1 34.29 16.31 29.14
C MET A 1 33.58 16.59 27.81
N LYS A 2 33.93 17.60 27.00
CA LYS A 2 33.34 17.91 25.69
C LYS A 2 33.47 16.74 24.67
N ILE A 3 34.65 16.13 24.55
CA ILE A 3 34.91 15.05 23.57
C ILE A 3 34.05 13.81 23.85
N ILE A 4 33.87 13.41 25.11
CA ILE A 4 33.05 12.27 25.50
C ILE A 4 31.57 12.53 25.18
N ARG A 5 31.07 13.76 25.36
CA ARG A 5 29.72 14.17 24.95
C ARG A 5 29.53 14.09 23.44
N GLN A 6 30.51 14.54 22.65
CA GLN A 6 30.47 14.44 21.19
C GLN A 6 30.45 12.97 20.72
N ILE A 7 31.34 12.13 21.26
CA ILE A 7 31.38 10.70 20.92
C ILE A 7 30.05 10.03 21.25
N ASN A 8 29.46 10.32 22.42
CA ASN A 8 28.15 9.77 22.80
C ASN A 8 27.02 10.30 21.94
N PHE A 9 27.09 11.57 21.49
CA PHE A 9 26.13 12.12 20.53
C PHE A 9 26.21 11.40 19.18
N TYR A 10 27.40 11.25 18.59
CA TYR A 10 27.58 10.53 17.33
C TYR A 10 27.18 9.06 17.43
N ARG A 11 27.47 8.39 18.54
CA ARG A 11 26.98 7.01 18.76
C ARG A 11 25.46 6.91 18.82
N ARG A 12 24.78 7.88 19.43
CA ARG A 12 23.31 7.94 19.47
C ARG A 12 22.73 8.22 18.09
N VAL A 13 23.25 9.21 17.37
CA VAL A 13 22.84 9.53 16.00
C VAL A 13 23.06 8.33 15.09
N PHE A 14 24.20 7.66 15.17
CA PHE A 14 24.50 6.47 14.39
C PHE A 14 23.56 5.30 14.73
N LYS A 15 23.19 5.12 16.00
CA LYS A 15 22.19 4.12 16.39
C LYS A 15 20.80 4.43 15.84
N LEU A 16 20.40 5.70 15.86
CA LEU A 16 19.10 6.14 15.31
C LEU A 16 19.03 5.97 13.78
N LEU A 17 20.08 6.38 13.08
CA LEU A 17 20.20 6.18 11.64
C LEU A 17 20.22 4.69 11.26
N ASN A 18 20.90 3.85 12.06
CA ASN A 18 20.94 2.41 11.84
C ASN A 18 19.64 1.68 12.21
N SER A 19 18.73 2.25 12.99
CA SER A 19 17.50 1.56 13.36
C SER A 19 16.63 1.29 12.14
N SER A 20 16.39 2.31 11.31
CA SER A 20 15.63 2.17 10.07
C SER A 20 16.31 1.24 9.06
N TRP A 21 17.64 1.33 8.91
CA TRP A 21 18.40 0.42 8.04
C TRP A 21 18.40 -1.02 8.55
N ARG A 22 18.39 -1.22 9.86
CA ARG A 22 18.28 -2.57 10.46
C ARG A 22 16.92 -3.21 10.17
N SER A 23 15.85 -2.46 10.32
CA SER A 23 14.50 -2.95 10.03
C SER A 23 14.40 -3.37 8.56
N LEU A 24 14.80 -2.47 7.65
CA LEU A 24 14.81 -2.77 6.20
C LEU A 24 15.74 -3.93 5.83
N SER A 25 16.86 -4.09 6.51
CA SER A 25 17.82 -5.19 6.23
C SER A 25 17.28 -6.57 6.65
N GLN A 26 16.24 -6.63 7.45
CA GLN A 26 15.57 -7.87 7.84
C GLN A 26 14.52 -8.31 6.81
N LEU A 27 14.10 -7.40 5.92
CA LEU A 27 13.15 -7.72 4.87
C LEU A 27 13.81 -8.55 3.77
N PRO A 28 13.10 -9.52 3.19
CA PRO A 28 13.52 -10.15 1.94
C PRO A 28 13.78 -9.10 0.87
N GLN A 29 14.84 -9.27 0.09
CA GLN A 29 15.18 -8.40 -1.01
C GLN A 29 15.19 -9.18 -2.31
N THR A 30 14.58 -8.65 -3.36
CA THR A 30 14.55 -9.28 -4.67
C THR A 30 14.54 -8.26 -5.80
N LYS A 31 14.88 -8.71 -7.00
CA LYS A 31 14.63 -8.00 -8.25
C LYS A 31 13.51 -8.66 -9.06
N ASP A 32 13.12 -9.89 -8.68
CA ASP A 32 12.06 -10.66 -9.30
C ASP A 32 10.91 -10.85 -8.32
N LEU A 33 9.76 -10.28 -8.64
CA LEU A 33 8.54 -10.35 -7.84
C LEU A 33 7.62 -11.50 -8.25
N GLN A 34 7.86 -12.11 -9.41
CA GLN A 34 6.99 -13.15 -9.95
C GLN A 34 6.74 -14.31 -8.96
N PRO A 35 7.76 -14.86 -8.25
CA PRO A 35 7.54 -15.92 -7.28
C PRO A 35 6.63 -15.52 -6.09
N TYR A 36 6.58 -14.22 -5.76
CA TYR A 36 5.71 -13.71 -4.71
C TYR A 36 4.26 -13.59 -5.19
N PHE A 37 4.04 -13.21 -6.43
CA PHE A 37 2.69 -13.09 -6.99
C PHE A 37 2.06 -14.46 -7.24
N GLU A 38 2.84 -15.42 -7.74
CA GLU A 38 2.38 -16.78 -8.04
C GLU A 38 1.77 -17.51 -6.84
N LYS A 39 2.26 -17.24 -5.62
CA LYS A 39 1.69 -17.79 -4.38
C LYS A 39 0.20 -17.45 -4.20
N TYR A 40 -0.27 -16.36 -4.78
CA TYR A 40 -1.62 -15.84 -4.57
C TYR A 40 -2.54 -15.97 -5.77
N ILE A 41 -2.06 -16.53 -6.90
CA ILE A 41 -2.87 -16.75 -8.10
C ILE A 41 -3.93 -17.84 -7.86
N ALA A 42 -3.55 -18.95 -7.26
CA ALA A 42 -4.38 -20.12 -7.09
C ALA A 42 -4.78 -20.34 -5.61
N LEU A 43 -5.33 -19.32 -4.95
CA LEU A 43 -5.82 -19.49 -3.58
C LEU A 43 -7.07 -20.38 -3.55
N PRO A 44 -7.17 -21.32 -2.60
CA PRO A 44 -8.34 -22.18 -2.47
C PRO A 44 -9.65 -21.39 -2.28
N GLY A 45 -10.71 -21.81 -2.97
CA GLY A 45 -12.04 -21.21 -2.87
C GLY A 45 -12.28 -20.01 -3.79
N ARG A 46 -11.36 -19.68 -4.69
CA ARG A 46 -11.58 -18.69 -5.75
C ARG A 46 -12.27 -19.33 -6.95
N SER A 47 -13.15 -18.55 -7.59
CA SER A 47 -13.75 -18.95 -8.86
C SER A 47 -12.73 -18.84 -10.00
N ASP A 48 -12.99 -19.51 -11.12
CA ASP A 48 -12.19 -19.35 -12.33
C ASP A 48 -12.32 -17.93 -12.93
N GLU A 49 -13.37 -17.20 -12.57
CA GLU A 49 -13.62 -15.82 -12.99
C GLU A 49 -13.08 -14.83 -11.96
N THR A 50 -11.76 -14.66 -11.94
CA THR A 50 -11.09 -13.71 -11.03
C THR A 50 -11.05 -12.29 -11.61
N THR A 51 -11.16 -11.30 -10.74
CA THR A 51 -11.14 -9.88 -11.08
C THR A 51 -10.05 -9.14 -10.33
N THR A 52 -9.35 -8.22 -11.01
CA THR A 52 -8.38 -7.31 -10.39
C THR A 52 -8.71 -5.85 -10.68
N LEU A 53 -8.43 -4.99 -9.72
CA LEU A 53 -8.49 -3.55 -9.85
C LEU A 53 -7.11 -2.96 -9.62
N ASP A 54 -6.61 -2.14 -10.54
CA ASP A 54 -5.40 -1.34 -10.36
C ASP A 54 -5.79 0.13 -10.09
N ILE A 55 -5.51 0.62 -8.89
CA ILE A 55 -5.83 2.00 -8.49
C ILE A 55 -4.65 2.93 -8.75
N GLY A 56 -4.91 4.10 -9.35
CA GLY A 56 -3.86 4.98 -9.86
C GLY A 56 -3.13 4.36 -11.04
N CYS A 57 -3.85 3.63 -11.91
CA CYS A 57 -3.28 2.77 -12.95
C CYS A 57 -2.65 3.53 -14.13
N GLY A 58 -2.79 4.84 -14.19
CA GLY A 58 -2.36 5.61 -15.36
C GLY A 58 -3.16 5.23 -16.62
N THR A 59 -2.46 4.91 -17.67
CA THR A 59 -3.08 4.56 -18.97
C THR A 59 -3.19 3.04 -19.21
N THR A 60 -2.69 2.21 -18.31
CA THR A 60 -2.68 0.75 -18.50
C THR A 60 -2.69 0.05 -17.14
N PRO A 61 -3.83 -0.54 -16.75
CA PRO A 61 -3.96 -1.28 -15.50
C PRO A 61 -3.02 -2.47 -15.45
N ARG A 62 -2.37 -2.68 -14.30
CA ARG A 62 -1.49 -3.83 -14.04
C ARG A 62 -2.30 -5.01 -13.52
N ASN A 63 -1.84 -6.23 -13.86
CA ASN A 63 -2.46 -7.48 -13.44
C ASN A 63 -1.41 -8.52 -13.05
N PRO A 64 -0.72 -8.33 -11.92
CA PRO A 64 0.37 -9.24 -11.52
C PRO A 64 -0.13 -10.62 -11.10
N PHE A 65 -1.42 -10.75 -10.75
CA PHE A 65 -2.02 -12.01 -10.30
C PHE A 65 -2.72 -12.78 -11.42
N ALA A 66 -2.53 -12.37 -12.67
CA ALA A 66 -3.13 -13.02 -13.85
C ALA A 66 -4.65 -13.23 -13.72
N ALA A 67 -5.37 -12.25 -13.14
CA ALA A 67 -6.83 -12.28 -13.08
C ALA A 67 -7.44 -12.23 -14.49
N GLN A 68 -8.59 -12.88 -14.68
CA GLN A 68 -9.24 -12.91 -15.99
C GLN A 68 -9.71 -11.55 -16.47
N THR A 69 -10.25 -10.76 -15.55
CA THR A 69 -10.73 -9.41 -15.90
C THR A 69 -9.96 -8.35 -15.10
N THR A 70 -9.43 -7.38 -15.84
CA THR A 70 -8.65 -6.28 -15.29
C THR A 70 -9.45 -4.98 -15.41
N TYR A 71 -9.53 -4.25 -14.30
CA TYR A 71 -10.11 -2.93 -14.19
C TYR A 71 -9.07 -1.93 -13.70
N GLY A 72 -9.28 -0.66 -14.03
CA GLY A 72 -8.45 0.44 -13.56
C GLY A 72 -9.25 1.58 -12.97
N ILE A 73 -8.60 2.37 -12.11
CA ILE A 73 -9.07 3.69 -11.68
C ILE A 73 -7.93 4.67 -11.87
N ASP A 74 -8.22 5.80 -12.50
CA ASP A 74 -7.32 6.94 -12.64
C ASP A 74 -8.14 8.23 -12.76
N ILE A 75 -7.49 9.38 -12.64
CA ILE A 75 -8.10 10.69 -12.96
C ILE A 75 -8.29 10.89 -14.46
N ARG A 76 -7.86 9.93 -15.27
CA ARG A 76 -8.00 9.89 -16.73
C ARG A 76 -8.79 8.65 -17.11
N GLU A 77 -10.05 8.84 -17.51
CA GLU A 77 -10.92 7.76 -17.93
C GLU A 77 -10.47 7.16 -19.27
N ASN A 78 -10.61 5.83 -19.40
CA ASN A 78 -10.45 5.10 -20.66
C ASN A 78 -11.34 3.84 -20.67
N SER A 79 -12.50 3.96 -21.30
CA SER A 79 -13.48 2.87 -21.35
C SER A 79 -13.01 1.65 -22.16
N GLU A 80 -12.14 1.84 -23.16
CA GLU A 80 -11.59 0.73 -23.96
C GLU A 80 -10.69 -0.19 -23.13
N LYS A 81 -10.09 0.36 -22.06
CA LYS A 81 -9.22 -0.37 -21.13
C LYS A 81 -9.86 -0.64 -19.77
N ASN A 82 -11.16 -0.49 -19.64
CA ASN A 82 -11.89 -0.63 -18.38
C ASN A 82 -11.36 0.29 -17.27
N ILE A 83 -10.90 1.49 -17.61
CA ILE A 83 -10.43 2.50 -16.65
C ILE A 83 -11.56 3.47 -16.37
N LYS A 84 -12.04 3.52 -15.13
CA LYS A 84 -13.00 4.51 -14.65
C LYS A 84 -12.29 5.73 -14.06
N TYR A 85 -12.93 6.88 -14.21
CA TYR A 85 -12.53 8.07 -13.49
C TYR A 85 -12.89 7.97 -12.00
N ALA A 86 -11.95 8.26 -11.12
CA ALA A 86 -12.18 8.68 -9.74
C ALA A 86 -10.91 9.33 -9.16
N ASP A 87 -11.07 10.44 -8.46
CA ASP A 87 -10.05 10.99 -7.58
C ASP A 87 -10.18 10.36 -6.19
N LEU A 88 -9.44 9.28 -5.96
CA LEU A 88 -9.50 8.50 -4.72
C LEU A 88 -8.97 9.25 -3.47
N THR A 89 -8.53 10.49 -3.61
CA THR A 89 -8.24 11.38 -2.48
C THR A 89 -9.53 11.92 -1.85
N VAL A 90 -10.59 12.04 -2.63
CA VAL A 90 -11.87 12.68 -2.22
C VAL A 90 -13.09 11.83 -2.54
N GLU A 91 -12.99 10.88 -3.46
CA GLU A 91 -14.08 10.03 -3.94
C GLU A 91 -13.88 8.57 -3.49
N LYS A 92 -14.97 7.82 -3.49
CA LYS A 92 -14.97 6.38 -3.21
C LYS A 92 -14.57 5.58 -4.44
N ILE A 93 -14.17 4.34 -4.22
CA ILE A 93 -13.99 3.38 -5.30
C ILE A 93 -15.36 3.12 -5.98
N PRO A 94 -15.54 3.42 -7.29
CA PRO A 94 -16.83 3.37 -7.98
C PRO A 94 -17.22 1.95 -8.40
N TYR A 95 -17.11 1.00 -7.47
CA TYR A 95 -17.45 -0.41 -7.65
C TYR A 95 -18.21 -0.95 -6.44
N PRO A 96 -18.99 -2.04 -6.58
CA PRO A 96 -19.71 -2.67 -5.48
C PRO A 96 -18.77 -3.24 -4.40
N ASP A 97 -19.35 -3.49 -3.22
CA ASP A 97 -18.70 -4.23 -2.15
C ASP A 97 -18.35 -5.66 -2.60
N ALA A 98 -17.27 -6.21 -2.07
CA ALA A 98 -16.85 -7.59 -2.32
C ALA A 98 -16.81 -7.96 -3.83
N HIS A 99 -16.28 -7.06 -4.66
CA HIS A 99 -16.24 -7.22 -6.11
C HIS A 99 -14.92 -7.80 -6.63
N PHE A 100 -13.78 -7.43 -6.02
CA PHE A 100 -12.46 -7.78 -6.52
C PHE A 100 -11.80 -8.91 -5.72
N ASP A 101 -11.16 -9.84 -6.44
CA ASP A 101 -10.26 -10.83 -5.86
C ASP A 101 -8.93 -10.20 -5.49
N TYR A 102 -8.50 -9.22 -6.31
CA TYR A 102 -7.23 -8.50 -6.14
C TYR A 102 -7.43 -7.00 -6.33
N ILE A 103 -6.73 -6.22 -5.50
CA ILE A 103 -6.55 -4.77 -5.72
C ILE A 103 -5.07 -4.48 -5.68
N THR A 104 -4.58 -3.66 -6.62
CA THR A 104 -3.18 -3.23 -6.69
C THR A 104 -3.07 -1.71 -6.66
N ALA A 105 -1.97 -1.23 -6.08
CA ALA A 105 -1.61 0.19 -6.05
C ALA A 105 -0.10 0.31 -6.31
N TYR A 106 0.28 0.83 -7.45
CA TYR A 106 1.68 1.03 -7.84
C TYR A 106 1.97 2.53 -7.94
N ASP A 107 2.90 2.98 -7.11
CA ASP A 107 3.34 4.39 -7.07
C ASP A 107 2.14 5.35 -6.99
N PHE A 108 1.21 5.03 -6.10
CA PHE A 108 -0.05 5.76 -5.93
C PHE A 108 -0.29 6.21 -4.49
N LEU A 109 -0.06 5.33 -3.49
CA LEU A 109 -0.42 5.62 -2.10
C LEU A 109 0.36 6.79 -1.50
N GLU A 110 1.56 7.05 -1.98
CA GLU A 110 2.39 8.19 -1.61
C GLU A 110 1.78 9.54 -1.97
N HIS A 111 0.87 9.57 -2.95
CA HIS A 111 0.14 10.77 -3.37
C HIS A 111 -1.14 11.01 -2.57
N VAL A 112 -1.63 10.03 -1.80
CA VAL A 112 -2.86 10.14 -1.00
C VAL A 112 -2.58 10.82 0.33
N PRO A 113 -3.14 12.01 0.61
CA PRO A 113 -2.87 12.73 1.85
C PRO A 113 -3.24 11.94 3.10
N ARG A 114 -2.40 12.03 4.14
CA ARG A 114 -2.71 11.44 5.46
C ARG A 114 -3.82 12.19 6.16
N ILE A 115 -3.85 13.50 6.00
CA ILE A 115 -4.83 14.37 6.63
C ILE A 115 -5.11 15.59 5.74
N ILE A 116 -6.37 15.97 5.67
CA ILE A 116 -6.83 17.24 5.13
C ILE A 116 -7.73 17.93 6.18
N TYR A 117 -7.82 19.26 6.14
CA TYR A 117 -8.52 20.06 7.15
C TYR A 117 -9.72 20.82 6.61
N LEU A 118 -9.89 20.94 5.30
CA LEU A 118 -10.97 21.70 4.69
C LEU A 118 -11.78 20.85 3.72
N PRO A 119 -13.11 20.97 3.69
CA PRO A 119 -13.93 21.82 4.57
C PRO A 119 -13.95 21.32 6.03
N GLU A 120 -13.65 20.05 6.27
CA GLU A 120 -13.55 19.42 7.58
C GLU A 120 -12.34 18.48 7.64
N ARG A 121 -11.96 18.08 8.86
CA ARG A 121 -10.83 17.17 9.04
C ARG A 121 -11.19 15.75 8.59
N ARG A 122 -10.44 15.24 7.62
CA ARG A 122 -10.53 13.88 7.09
C ARG A 122 -9.16 13.21 7.07
N PHE A 123 -9.18 11.88 6.95
CA PHE A 123 -8.00 11.04 6.83
C PHE A 123 -8.05 10.22 5.52
N PRO A 124 -7.79 10.84 4.34
CA PRO A 124 -7.99 10.21 3.03
C PRO A 124 -7.30 8.85 2.88
N PHE A 125 -6.08 8.69 3.42
CA PHE A 125 -5.39 7.40 3.37
C PHE A 125 -6.15 6.30 4.15
N ILE A 126 -6.70 6.62 5.33
CA ILE A 126 -7.54 5.68 6.10
C ILE A 126 -8.86 5.39 5.39
N GLU A 127 -9.48 6.41 4.81
CA GLU A 127 -10.72 6.28 4.05
C GLU A 127 -10.51 5.40 2.81
N LEU A 128 -9.41 5.60 2.07
CA LEU A 128 -9.03 4.74 0.94
C LEU A 128 -8.81 3.28 1.38
N MET A 129 -8.13 3.05 2.51
CA MET A 129 -7.93 1.69 3.01
C MET A 129 -9.26 1.02 3.42
N ASN A 130 -10.26 1.80 3.89
CA ASN A 130 -11.62 1.29 4.11
C ASN A 130 -12.29 0.90 2.78
N GLU A 131 -12.18 1.75 1.75
CA GLU A 131 -12.75 1.44 0.42
C GLU A 131 -12.09 0.21 -0.22
N ILE A 132 -10.76 0.08 -0.11
CA ILE A 132 -10.02 -1.11 -0.57
C ILE A 132 -10.54 -2.36 0.16
N HIS A 133 -10.62 -2.30 1.49
CA HIS A 133 -11.14 -3.43 2.29
C HIS A 133 -12.57 -3.78 1.90
N LYS A 134 -13.43 -2.79 1.74
CA LYS A 134 -14.85 -2.95 1.42
C LYS A 134 -15.05 -3.60 0.05
N THR A 135 -14.32 -3.15 -0.97
CA THR A 135 -14.47 -3.62 -2.35
C THR A 135 -13.76 -4.94 -2.64
N LEU A 136 -12.80 -5.35 -1.81
CA LEU A 136 -12.24 -6.70 -1.85
C LEU A 136 -13.26 -7.75 -1.40
N LYS A 137 -13.29 -8.88 -2.11
CA LYS A 137 -13.98 -10.10 -1.66
C LYS A 137 -13.39 -10.61 -0.34
N PRO A 138 -14.10 -11.43 0.44
CA PRO A 138 -13.50 -12.17 1.56
C PRO A 138 -12.22 -12.91 1.11
N ASN A 139 -11.15 -12.83 1.88
CA ASN A 139 -9.83 -13.36 1.54
C ASN A 139 -9.17 -12.73 0.30
N GLY A 140 -9.71 -11.64 -0.23
CA GLY A 140 -9.13 -10.89 -1.34
C GLY A 140 -7.77 -10.30 -0.96
N ILE A 141 -6.93 -10.08 -1.95
CA ILE A 141 -5.54 -9.62 -1.78
C ILE A 141 -5.41 -8.15 -2.19
N PHE A 142 -4.78 -7.37 -1.34
CA PHE A 142 -4.30 -6.04 -1.67
C PHE A 142 -2.78 -6.04 -1.80
N LEU A 143 -2.27 -5.48 -2.89
CA LEU A 143 -0.85 -5.29 -3.14
C LEU A 143 -0.54 -3.79 -3.22
N SER A 144 0.38 -3.33 -2.39
CA SER A 144 0.97 -2.00 -2.45
C SER A 144 2.41 -2.10 -2.93
N HIS A 145 2.77 -1.29 -3.95
CA HIS A 145 4.13 -1.03 -4.38
C HIS A 145 4.37 0.46 -4.25
N THR A 146 5.16 0.89 -3.27
CA THR A 146 5.34 2.32 -2.98
C THR A 146 6.79 2.62 -2.58
N PRO A 147 7.35 3.78 -2.97
CA PRO A 147 8.66 4.20 -2.47
C PRO A 147 8.57 4.47 -0.97
N ILE A 148 9.60 4.04 -0.23
CA ILE A 148 9.59 4.13 1.22
C ILE A 148 10.77 4.93 1.79
N TYR A 149 10.58 5.42 3.02
CA TYR A 149 11.68 5.92 3.85
C TYR A 149 12.73 4.80 4.06
N PRO A 150 14.04 5.07 4.01
CA PRO A 150 14.70 6.38 3.87
C PRO A 150 15.15 6.70 2.44
N PHE A 151 14.60 6.07 1.43
CA PHE A 151 15.05 6.24 0.06
C PHE A 151 14.61 7.58 -0.54
N SER A 152 15.52 8.24 -1.29
CA SER A 152 15.27 9.53 -1.92
C SER A 152 13.98 9.59 -2.78
N PRO A 153 13.59 8.56 -3.55
CA PRO A 153 12.35 8.59 -4.31
C PRO A 153 11.09 8.85 -3.48
N ALA A 154 11.07 8.47 -2.19
CA ALA A 154 9.94 8.77 -1.31
C ALA A 154 9.74 10.27 -1.04
N PHE A 155 10.77 11.09 -1.26
CA PHE A 155 10.79 12.52 -0.88
C PHE A 155 10.98 13.50 -2.05
N ARG A 156 11.56 13.04 -3.16
CA ARG A 156 11.98 13.94 -4.25
C ARG A 156 10.83 14.48 -5.10
N ASP A 157 9.71 13.75 -5.14
CA ASP A 157 8.52 14.21 -5.83
C ASP A 157 7.72 15.12 -4.89
N PRO A 158 7.43 16.37 -5.30
CA PRO A 158 6.71 17.33 -4.45
C PRO A 158 5.25 16.92 -4.18
N THR A 159 4.71 15.97 -4.92
CA THR A 159 3.36 15.42 -4.72
C THR A 159 3.32 14.20 -3.80
N HIS A 160 4.47 13.71 -3.34
CA HIS A 160 4.54 12.65 -2.33
C HIS A 160 4.27 13.24 -0.93
N VAL A 161 3.04 13.16 -0.52
CA VAL A 161 2.54 13.71 0.76
C VAL A 161 2.33 12.64 1.83
N ASN A 162 2.50 11.35 1.48
CA ASN A 162 2.33 10.21 2.36
C ASN A 162 3.58 9.32 2.34
N ILE A 163 4.52 9.62 3.21
CA ILE A 163 5.77 8.85 3.31
C ILE A 163 5.51 7.56 4.10
N ASN A 164 5.63 6.42 3.44
CA ASN A 164 5.46 5.11 4.06
C ASN A 164 6.77 4.53 4.57
N THR A 165 6.66 3.63 5.53
CA THR A 165 7.73 2.79 6.08
C THR A 165 7.29 1.34 6.08
N GLU A 166 8.19 0.42 6.37
CA GLU A 166 7.87 -1.00 6.54
C GLU A 166 6.87 -1.26 7.67
N GLU A 167 6.77 -0.36 8.64
CA GLU A 167 5.84 -0.47 9.77
C GLU A 167 4.43 0.04 9.45
N THR A 168 4.25 0.77 8.34
CA THR A 168 2.97 1.45 8.04
C THR A 168 1.80 0.47 8.01
N PHE A 169 1.89 -0.61 7.25
CA PHE A 169 0.81 -1.60 7.17
C PHE A 169 0.73 -2.48 8.42
N PRO A 170 1.83 -3.05 8.95
CA PRO A 170 1.79 -3.88 10.15
C PRO A 170 1.21 -3.17 11.37
N MET A 171 1.53 -1.88 11.56
CA MET A 171 1.02 -1.14 12.72
C MET A 171 -0.45 -0.73 12.58
N TYR A 172 -0.84 -0.24 11.41
CA TYR A 172 -2.12 0.46 11.28
C TYR A 172 -3.25 -0.41 10.75
N PHE A 173 -2.94 -1.45 9.95
CA PHE A 173 -3.96 -2.19 9.20
C PHE A 173 -3.95 -3.70 9.46
N ASP A 174 -2.87 -4.25 10.05
CA ASP A 174 -2.79 -5.66 10.39
C ASP A 174 -3.72 -6.03 11.55
N ASP A 175 -4.33 -7.21 11.49
CA ASP A 175 -5.31 -7.72 12.45
C ASP A 175 -4.78 -7.86 13.88
N THR A 176 -3.47 -7.91 14.05
CA THR A 176 -2.81 -8.03 15.36
C THR A 176 -2.69 -6.69 16.11
N THR A 177 -2.53 -5.58 15.39
CA THR A 177 -2.24 -4.26 15.99
C THR A 177 -3.38 -3.26 15.81
N GLN A 178 -3.90 -3.11 14.59
CA GLN A 178 -5.08 -2.30 14.22
C GLN A 178 -5.08 -0.85 14.74
N ALA A 179 -3.92 -0.19 14.80
CA ALA A 179 -3.85 1.20 15.28
C ALA A 179 -4.65 2.18 14.39
N GLY A 180 -4.92 1.82 13.14
CA GLY A 180 -5.77 2.59 12.23
C GLY A 180 -7.20 2.81 12.70
N LYS A 181 -7.72 1.94 13.60
CA LYS A 181 -9.05 2.10 14.21
C LYS A 181 -9.23 3.42 14.96
N MET A 182 -8.14 3.97 15.53
CA MET A 182 -8.18 5.29 16.19
C MET A 182 -8.49 6.43 15.21
N TYR A 183 -8.29 6.20 13.91
CA TYR A 183 -8.51 7.17 12.85
C TYR A 183 -9.70 6.82 11.95
N GLY A 184 -10.51 5.81 12.34
CA GLY A 184 -11.72 5.42 11.63
C GLY A 184 -11.51 4.29 10.61
N PHE A 185 -10.41 3.53 10.68
CA PHE A 185 -10.29 2.28 9.91
C PHE A 185 -11.25 1.23 10.48
N ASN A 186 -12.16 0.73 9.65
CA ASN A 186 -13.19 -0.23 10.05
C ASN A 186 -12.93 -1.65 9.53
N GLY A 187 -11.88 -1.82 8.73
CA GLY A 187 -11.49 -3.10 8.16
C GLY A 187 -10.54 -3.90 9.05
N SER A 188 -10.03 -4.97 8.48
CA SER A 188 -8.97 -5.79 9.04
C SER A 188 -8.21 -6.49 7.92
N PHE A 189 -6.89 -6.40 7.94
CA PHE A 189 -6.02 -7.10 7.03
C PHE A 189 -5.04 -7.98 7.81
N LYS A 190 -4.54 -9.00 7.15
CA LYS A 190 -3.34 -9.72 7.56
C LYS A 190 -2.21 -9.36 6.60
N VAL A 191 -1.13 -8.81 7.09
CA VAL A 191 0.08 -8.58 6.30
C VAL A 191 0.74 -9.93 6.06
N LEU A 192 0.70 -10.41 4.83
CA LEU A 192 1.23 -11.72 4.45
C LEU A 192 2.72 -11.66 4.13
N GLU A 193 3.12 -10.64 3.38
CA GLU A 193 4.50 -10.46 2.95
C GLU A 193 4.86 -8.98 2.80
N GLN A 194 6.12 -8.68 3.11
CA GLN A 194 6.77 -7.42 2.75
C GLN A 194 8.12 -7.76 2.11
N VAL A 195 8.37 -7.18 0.94
CA VAL A 195 9.58 -7.44 0.15
C VAL A 195 10.17 -6.13 -0.35
N LEU A 196 11.45 -5.93 -0.08
CA LEU A 196 12.16 -4.73 -0.52
C LEU A 196 12.67 -4.91 -1.95
N VAL A 197 12.18 -4.06 -2.84
CA VAL A 197 12.66 -3.88 -4.22
C VAL A 197 13.20 -2.46 -4.33
N ALA A 198 14.28 -2.20 -3.60
CA ALA A 198 14.77 -0.84 -3.39
C ALA A 198 14.74 0.02 -4.67
N PRO A 199 14.16 1.21 -4.61
CA PRO A 199 13.74 1.99 -3.43
C PRO A 199 12.29 1.75 -2.96
N HIS A 200 11.58 0.74 -3.48
CA HIS A 200 10.18 0.46 -3.19
C HIS A 200 10.03 -0.70 -2.23
N LEU A 201 8.95 -0.67 -1.45
CA LEU A 201 8.46 -1.79 -0.67
C LEU A 201 7.21 -2.35 -1.33
N ILE A 202 7.20 -3.66 -1.52
CA ILE A 202 6.00 -4.42 -1.84
C ILE A 202 5.40 -4.89 -0.52
N SER A 203 4.12 -4.61 -0.31
CA SER A 203 3.36 -5.16 0.81
C SER A 203 2.15 -5.90 0.26
N ILE A 204 1.99 -7.17 0.64
CA ILE A 204 0.87 -8.01 0.25
C ILE A 204 0.03 -8.27 1.49
N LEU A 205 -1.23 -7.85 1.43
CA LEU A 205 -2.18 -7.93 2.51
C LEU A 205 -3.38 -8.77 2.08
N GLN A 206 -3.92 -9.57 2.99
CA GLN A 206 -5.16 -10.31 2.79
C GLN A 206 -6.28 -9.69 3.64
N LYS A 207 -7.44 -9.46 3.03
CA LYS A 207 -8.64 -9.07 3.77
C LYS A 207 -9.01 -10.18 4.73
N THR A 208 -9.11 -9.86 6.02
CA THR A 208 -9.68 -10.73 7.05
C THR A 208 -11.13 -10.33 7.36
N THR A 209 -11.88 -11.23 7.95
CA THR A 209 -13.29 -11.02 8.33
C THR A 209 -13.43 -10.08 9.54
#